data_fa0ea013d095432d64eacb1a6eed1e1e
#
_entry.id   fa0ea013d095432d64eacb1a6eed1e1e
#
_cell.length_a   1.000
_cell.length_b   1.000
_cell.length_c   1.000
_cell.angle_alpha   90.00
_cell.angle_beta   90.00
_cell.angle_gamma   90.00
#
_symmetry.space_group_name_H-M   'P 1'
#
loop_
_entity.id
_entity.type
_entity.pdbx_description
1 polymer ?
#
loop_
_entity_poly.entity_id
_entity_poly.type
_entity_poly.pdbx_seq_one_letter_code
_entity_poly.pdbx_strand_id
1 'polypeptide(L)'
;MVMPVDKQQLVDRALQLAEQTGWEGLQLTALANSLNIDVAELAKVVTQKDELADAWFDRADQAMFNTELAGGSNAAEKLELAIRSWLNALAPYQQLTRQMLYYKLEPGHVHLQAAALLRISRTVQWLRELAGLQASGSKRIAQELALSALFTTVFIGWLYDTSPEQTSSLKRLKAAIATFINLGLCR
;
A
#
# COMPACT_ATOMS: atom_id res chain seq x y z
N MET A 1 -9.04 28.07 19.64
CA MET A 1 -9.79 27.04 18.89
C MET A 1 -8.73 26.10 18.29
N VAL A 2 -8.51 24.95 18.92
CA VAL A 2 -7.54 23.96 18.40
C VAL A 2 -8.16 23.36 17.14
N MET A 3 -7.49 23.52 16.00
CA MET A 3 -7.95 22.86 14.76
C MET A 3 -7.91 21.34 14.99
N PRO A 4 -8.93 20.59 14.51
CA PRO A 4 -8.88 19.15 14.59
C PRO A 4 -7.62 18.65 13.86
N VAL A 5 -6.84 17.80 14.53
CA VAL A 5 -5.61 17.25 13.96
C VAL A 5 -5.99 16.35 12.80
N ASP A 6 -5.54 16.68 11.60
CA ASP A 6 -5.78 15.86 10.42
C ASP A 6 -4.92 14.60 10.45
N LYS A 7 -5.54 13.43 10.20
CA LYS A 7 -4.85 12.15 10.16
C LYS A 7 -3.71 12.13 9.12
N GLN A 8 -3.85 12.87 8.03
CA GLN A 8 -2.83 12.97 7.00
C GLN A 8 -1.59 13.73 7.49
N GLN A 9 -1.79 14.80 8.27
CA GLN A 9 -0.70 15.54 8.91
C GLN A 9 0.03 14.67 9.94
N LEU A 10 -0.72 13.83 10.68
CA LEU A 10 -0.13 12.86 11.61
C LEU A 10 0.78 11.86 10.89
N VAL A 11 0.34 11.35 9.74
CA VAL A 11 1.15 10.42 8.91
C VAL A 11 2.42 11.10 8.42
N ASP A 12 2.33 12.32 7.89
CA ASP A 12 3.52 13.06 7.39
C ASP A 12 4.53 13.28 8.51
N ARG A 13 4.06 13.69 9.67
CA ARG A 13 4.95 13.94 10.81
C ARG A 13 5.55 12.64 11.37
N ALA A 14 4.77 11.56 11.41
CA ALA A 14 5.23 10.24 11.83
C ALA A 14 6.33 9.72 10.89
N LEU A 15 6.16 9.87 9.58
CA LEU A 15 7.17 9.49 8.57
C LEU A 15 8.48 10.27 8.77
N GLN A 16 8.41 11.59 8.95
CA GLN A 16 9.59 12.43 9.21
C GLN A 16 10.34 12.03 10.49
N LEU A 17 9.62 11.71 11.56
CA LEU A 17 10.24 11.23 12.80
C LEU A 17 10.85 9.85 12.62
N ALA A 18 10.14 8.95 11.93
CA ALA A 18 10.60 7.60 11.68
C ALA A 18 11.81 7.52 10.74
N GLU A 19 12.08 8.53 9.91
CA GLU A 19 13.34 8.60 9.13
C GLU A 19 14.57 8.62 10.04
N GLN A 20 14.46 9.19 11.24
CA GLN A 20 15.55 9.31 12.19
C GLN A 20 15.66 8.12 13.14
N THR A 21 14.53 7.55 13.53
CA THR A 21 14.44 6.53 14.59
C THR A 21 14.13 5.12 14.09
N GLY A 22 13.77 4.99 12.82
CA GLY A 22 13.11 3.82 12.27
C GLY A 22 11.65 3.74 12.70
N TRP A 23 10.88 2.88 12.01
CA TRP A 23 9.45 2.70 12.33
C TRP A 23 9.23 2.11 13.73
N GLU A 24 10.08 1.16 14.15
CA GLU A 24 10.00 0.56 15.48
C GLU A 24 10.23 1.58 16.59
N GLY A 25 11.24 2.45 16.42
CA GLY A 25 11.59 3.49 17.38
C GLY A 25 10.61 4.67 17.46
N LEU A 26 9.67 4.78 16.51
CA LEU A 26 8.63 5.82 16.55
C LEU A 26 7.71 5.64 17.75
N GLN A 27 7.64 6.67 18.61
CA GLN A 27 6.74 6.74 19.78
C GLN A 27 5.62 7.74 19.52
N LEU A 28 4.38 7.36 19.88
CA LEU A 28 3.21 8.25 19.75
C LEU A 28 3.32 9.49 20.64
N THR A 29 3.99 9.38 21.79
CA THR A 29 4.29 10.52 22.67
C THR A 29 5.23 11.53 22.00
N ALA A 30 6.26 11.06 21.30
CA ALA A 30 7.17 11.91 20.54
C ALA A 30 6.43 12.59 19.37
N LEU A 31 5.52 11.88 18.72
CA LEU A 31 4.66 12.43 17.67
C LEU A 31 3.76 13.55 18.22
N ALA A 32 3.07 13.35 19.34
CA ALA A 32 2.24 14.35 19.98
C ALA A 32 3.06 15.60 20.35
N ASN A 33 4.20 15.43 21.00
CA ASN A 33 5.12 16.51 21.36
C ASN A 33 5.58 17.32 20.14
N SER A 34 5.89 16.64 19.03
CA SER A 34 6.36 17.29 17.79
C SER A 34 5.31 18.15 17.09
N LEU A 35 4.04 17.95 17.44
CA LEU A 35 2.88 18.68 16.93
C LEU A 35 2.32 19.67 17.96
N ASN A 36 2.95 19.76 19.13
CA ASN A 36 2.48 20.56 20.28
C ASN A 36 1.02 20.26 20.66
N ILE A 37 0.64 18.98 20.63
CA ILE A 37 -0.67 18.50 21.08
C ILE A 37 -0.51 17.58 22.28
N ASP A 38 -1.58 17.48 23.09
CA ASP A 38 -1.63 16.50 24.17
C ASP A 38 -1.75 15.07 23.60
N VAL A 39 -1.13 14.10 24.30
CA VAL A 39 -1.27 12.68 23.96
C VAL A 39 -2.74 12.24 23.98
N ALA A 40 -3.56 12.80 24.87
CA ALA A 40 -4.99 12.53 24.92
C ALA A 40 -5.73 13.02 23.67
N GLU A 41 -5.30 14.13 23.05
CA GLU A 41 -5.85 14.60 21.77
C GLU A 41 -5.40 13.69 20.62
N LEU A 42 -4.12 13.29 20.60
CA LEU A 42 -3.63 12.31 19.62
C LEU A 42 -4.42 11.00 19.69
N ALA A 43 -4.68 10.50 20.91
CA ALA A 43 -5.38 9.22 21.12
C ALA A 43 -6.83 9.21 20.63
N LYS A 44 -7.45 10.38 20.42
CA LYS A 44 -8.78 10.47 19.78
C LYS A 44 -8.74 10.17 18.28
N VAL A 45 -7.58 10.34 17.63
CA VAL A 45 -7.41 10.19 16.18
C VAL A 45 -6.67 8.90 15.85
N VAL A 46 -5.68 8.52 16.67
CA VAL A 46 -4.83 7.35 16.49
C VAL A 46 -4.69 6.62 17.82
N THR A 47 -5.24 5.41 17.91
CA THR A 47 -5.21 4.60 19.13
C THR A 47 -3.94 3.74 19.21
N GLN A 48 -3.36 3.41 18.06
CA GLN A 48 -2.14 2.60 17.97
C GLN A 48 -1.30 2.99 16.75
N LYS A 49 0.00 2.76 16.83
CA LYS A 49 0.97 3.10 15.77
C LYS A 49 0.63 2.48 14.41
N ASP A 50 0.03 1.29 14.41
CA ASP A 50 -0.33 0.57 13.19
C ASP A 50 -1.39 1.31 12.34
N GLU A 51 -2.25 2.13 12.97
CA GLU A 51 -3.22 2.95 12.24
C GLU A 51 -2.56 4.04 11.37
N LEU A 52 -1.35 4.48 11.74
CA LEU A 52 -0.55 5.40 10.90
C LEU A 52 0.01 4.66 9.69
N ALA A 53 0.45 3.41 9.86
CA ALA A 53 0.88 2.57 8.74
C ALA A 53 -0.31 2.28 7.79
N ASP A 54 -1.49 2.00 8.33
CA ASP A 54 -2.70 1.80 7.52
C ASP A 54 -3.06 3.06 6.74
N ALA A 55 -3.00 4.24 7.37
CA ALA A 55 -3.26 5.51 6.69
C ALA A 55 -2.19 5.83 5.62
N TRP A 56 -0.95 5.39 5.81
CA TRP A 56 0.10 5.47 4.78
C TRP A 56 -0.25 4.61 3.55
N PHE A 57 -0.68 3.38 3.76
CA PHE A 57 -1.15 2.53 2.65
C PHE A 57 -2.45 3.03 2.02
N ASP A 58 -3.34 3.68 2.78
CA ASP A 58 -4.56 4.29 2.24
C ASP A 58 -4.22 5.42 1.23
N ARG A 59 -3.09 6.14 1.40
CA ARG A 59 -2.60 7.10 0.39
C ARG A 59 -2.25 6.43 -0.93
N ALA A 60 -1.64 5.26 -0.88
CA ALA A 60 -1.34 4.50 -2.09
C ALA A 60 -2.62 4.03 -2.79
N ASP A 61 -3.63 3.57 -2.02
CA ASP A 61 -4.94 3.24 -2.56
C ASP A 61 -5.59 4.48 -3.23
N GLN A 62 -5.51 5.66 -2.60
CA GLN A 62 -6.02 6.92 -3.19
C GLN A 62 -5.27 7.30 -4.46
N ALA A 63 -3.95 7.17 -4.50
CA ALA A 63 -3.17 7.44 -5.70
C ALA A 63 -3.57 6.52 -6.86
N MET A 64 -3.84 5.25 -6.56
CA MET A 64 -4.35 4.27 -7.51
C MET A 64 -5.73 4.69 -8.05
N PHE A 65 -6.66 5.14 -7.19
CA PHE A 65 -8.01 5.59 -7.61
C PHE A 65 -7.97 6.85 -8.47
N ASN A 66 -7.03 7.75 -8.18
CA ASN A 66 -6.87 9.01 -8.90
C ASN A 66 -6.06 8.86 -10.20
N THR A 67 -5.61 7.65 -10.54
CA THR A 67 -4.85 7.40 -11.77
C THR A 67 -5.75 7.56 -13.00
N GLU A 68 -5.32 8.35 -13.97
CA GLU A 68 -6.00 8.46 -15.27
C GLU A 68 -5.85 7.16 -16.05
N LEU A 69 -6.83 6.27 -15.93
CA LEU A 69 -6.85 4.98 -16.62
C LEU A 69 -7.31 5.08 -18.08
N ALA A 70 -7.76 6.25 -18.51
CA ALA A 70 -8.15 6.50 -19.91
C ALA A 70 -6.97 6.34 -20.90
N GLY A 71 -5.72 6.45 -20.43
CA GLY A 71 -4.54 6.13 -21.20
C GLY A 71 -4.30 4.63 -21.44
N GLY A 72 -4.98 3.76 -20.69
CA GLY A 72 -4.92 2.31 -20.86
C GLY A 72 -5.99 1.82 -21.82
N SER A 73 -5.60 1.23 -22.97
CA SER A 73 -6.52 0.74 -23.98
C SER A 73 -7.15 -0.61 -23.60
N ASN A 74 -6.53 -1.36 -22.71
CA ASN A 74 -6.97 -2.69 -22.28
C ASN A 74 -6.75 -2.91 -20.77
N ALA A 75 -7.31 -4.01 -20.24
CA ALA A 75 -7.25 -4.35 -18.82
C ALA A 75 -5.80 -4.48 -18.29
N ALA A 76 -4.88 -4.99 -19.09
CA ALA A 76 -3.48 -5.17 -18.70
C ALA A 76 -2.77 -3.83 -18.49
N GLU A 77 -2.96 -2.88 -19.41
CA GLU A 77 -2.40 -1.54 -19.30
C GLU A 77 -3.00 -0.78 -18.11
N LYS A 78 -4.30 -0.92 -17.86
CA LYS A 78 -4.95 -0.34 -16.67
C LYS A 78 -4.39 -0.92 -15.38
N LEU A 79 -4.16 -2.23 -15.31
CA LEU A 79 -3.50 -2.88 -14.17
C LEU A 79 -2.08 -2.34 -13.97
N GLU A 80 -1.29 -2.21 -15.04
CA GLU A 80 0.08 -1.66 -14.96
C GLU A 80 0.06 -0.23 -14.40
N LEU A 81 -0.79 0.64 -14.94
CA LEU A 81 -0.92 2.02 -14.51
C LEU A 81 -1.35 2.11 -13.04
N ALA A 82 -2.37 1.37 -12.64
CA ALA A 82 -2.91 1.38 -11.29
C ALA A 82 -1.87 0.89 -10.26
N ILE A 83 -1.22 -0.26 -10.50
CA ILE A 83 -0.20 -0.80 -9.60
C ILE A 83 1.02 0.12 -9.53
N ARG A 84 1.45 0.67 -10.67
CA ARG A 84 2.57 1.62 -10.71
C ARG A 84 2.28 2.88 -9.92
N SER A 85 1.08 3.45 -10.03
CA SER A 85 0.67 4.61 -9.25
C SER A 85 0.68 4.32 -7.75
N TRP A 86 0.16 3.16 -7.36
CA TRP A 86 0.17 2.68 -5.98
C TRP A 86 1.61 2.58 -5.41
N LEU A 87 2.54 1.97 -6.14
CA LEU A 87 3.95 1.85 -5.74
C LEU A 87 4.65 3.20 -5.69
N ASN A 88 4.41 4.07 -6.67
CA ASN A 88 5.02 5.40 -6.75
C ASN A 88 4.61 6.28 -5.56
N ALA A 89 3.37 6.15 -5.06
CA ALA A 89 2.91 6.88 -3.88
C ALA A 89 3.69 6.52 -2.61
N LEU A 90 4.19 5.28 -2.51
CA LEU A 90 4.98 4.80 -1.37
C LEU A 90 6.49 5.02 -1.56
N ALA A 91 6.94 5.34 -2.78
CA ALA A 91 8.36 5.41 -3.13
C ALA A 91 9.19 6.38 -2.26
N PRO A 92 8.69 7.57 -1.85
CA PRO A 92 9.47 8.48 -1.02
C PRO A 92 9.91 7.87 0.32
N TYR A 93 9.14 6.91 0.85
CA TYR A 93 9.42 6.25 2.13
C TYR A 93 9.47 4.72 2.00
N GLN A 94 10.06 4.22 0.90
CA GLN A 94 10.15 2.77 0.61
C GLN A 94 10.76 1.97 1.77
N GLN A 95 11.85 2.47 2.35
CA GLN A 95 12.52 1.80 3.47
C GLN A 95 11.62 1.74 4.72
N LEU A 96 10.93 2.81 5.03
CA LEU A 96 9.97 2.83 6.15
C LEU A 96 8.76 1.93 5.87
N THR A 97 8.26 1.92 4.63
CA THR A 97 7.20 1.01 4.20
C THR A 97 7.58 -0.45 4.44
N ARG A 98 8.83 -0.82 4.15
CA ARG A 98 9.36 -2.15 4.47
C ARG A 98 9.39 -2.43 5.98
N GLN A 99 9.82 -1.46 6.80
CA GLN A 99 9.82 -1.60 8.26
C GLN A 99 8.41 -1.72 8.84
N MET A 100 7.44 -0.96 8.31
CA MET A 100 6.02 -1.10 8.69
C MET A 100 5.48 -2.50 8.40
N LEU A 101 5.84 -3.06 7.24
CA LEU A 101 5.42 -4.41 6.89
C LEU A 101 6.04 -5.45 7.82
N TYR A 102 7.32 -5.34 8.14
CA TYR A 102 7.98 -6.24 9.10
C TYR A 102 7.32 -6.18 10.46
N TYR A 103 7.05 -4.99 10.99
CA TYR A 103 6.34 -4.80 12.25
C TYR A 103 4.97 -5.51 12.26
N LYS A 104 4.21 -5.41 11.15
CA LYS A 104 2.94 -6.13 11.01
C LYS A 104 3.09 -7.65 10.97
N LEU A 105 4.21 -8.16 10.46
CA LEU A 105 4.44 -9.59 10.27
C LEU A 105 5.15 -10.25 11.46
N GLU A 106 5.48 -9.51 12.52
CA GLU A 106 6.11 -10.05 13.71
C GLU A 106 5.29 -11.17 14.37
N PRO A 107 5.94 -12.25 14.82
CA PRO A 107 5.28 -13.30 15.60
C PRO A 107 4.61 -12.69 16.85
N GLY A 108 3.34 -13.02 17.09
CA GLY A 108 2.55 -12.45 18.19
C GLY A 108 1.56 -11.35 17.75
N HIS A 109 1.75 -10.73 16.61
CA HIS A 109 0.81 -9.73 16.05
C HIS A 109 -0.19 -10.36 15.06
N VAL A 110 -0.81 -11.49 15.42
CA VAL A 110 -1.72 -12.24 14.52
C VAL A 110 -2.86 -11.36 13.98
N HIS A 111 -3.37 -10.45 14.79
CA HIS A 111 -4.41 -9.51 14.38
C HIS A 111 -3.94 -8.55 13.27
N LEU A 112 -2.67 -8.10 13.31
CA LEU A 112 -2.08 -7.24 12.27
C LEU A 112 -1.81 -8.04 10.98
N GLN A 113 -1.43 -9.31 11.10
CA GLN A 113 -1.25 -10.20 9.96
C GLN A 113 -2.58 -10.45 9.24
N ALA A 114 -3.66 -10.71 9.99
CA ALA A 114 -5.01 -10.84 9.43
C ALA A 114 -5.46 -9.53 8.74
N ALA A 115 -5.22 -8.37 9.38
CA ALA A 115 -5.53 -7.06 8.80
C ALA A 115 -4.74 -6.82 7.49
N ALA A 116 -3.46 -7.21 7.43
CA ALA A 116 -2.64 -7.09 6.23
C ALA A 116 -3.18 -7.93 5.06
N LEU A 117 -3.61 -9.17 5.32
CA LEU A 117 -4.23 -10.03 4.32
C LEU A 117 -5.56 -9.46 3.80
N LEU A 118 -6.39 -8.93 4.69
CA LEU A 118 -7.65 -8.27 4.31
C LEU A 118 -7.41 -7.01 3.48
N ARG A 119 -6.34 -6.26 3.79
CA ARG A 119 -5.93 -5.10 2.99
C ARG A 119 -5.54 -5.52 1.58
N ILE A 120 -4.69 -6.53 1.42
CA ILE A 120 -4.30 -7.05 0.10
C ILE A 120 -5.55 -7.45 -0.70
N SER A 121 -6.47 -8.20 -0.08
CA SER A 121 -7.71 -8.60 -0.72
C SER A 121 -8.52 -7.39 -1.20
N ARG A 122 -8.66 -6.35 -0.38
CA ARG A 122 -9.38 -5.12 -0.73
C ARG A 122 -8.72 -4.38 -1.90
N THR A 123 -7.41 -4.18 -1.85
CA THR A 123 -6.65 -3.52 -2.94
C THR A 123 -6.78 -4.30 -4.25
N VAL A 124 -6.72 -5.64 -4.20
CA VAL A 124 -6.88 -6.51 -5.38
C VAL A 124 -8.29 -6.42 -5.96
N GLN A 125 -9.33 -6.34 -5.14
CA GLN A 125 -10.70 -6.14 -5.63
C GLN A 125 -10.83 -4.82 -6.38
N TRP A 126 -10.25 -3.74 -5.86
CA TRP A 126 -10.22 -2.46 -6.55
C TRP A 126 -9.41 -2.51 -7.86
N LEU A 127 -8.27 -3.19 -7.87
CA LEU A 127 -7.51 -3.39 -9.11
C LEU A 127 -8.34 -4.12 -10.18
N ARG A 128 -9.15 -5.12 -9.78
CA ARG A 128 -10.09 -5.78 -10.69
C ARG A 128 -11.11 -4.80 -11.28
N GLU A 129 -11.76 -4.01 -10.41
CA GLU A 129 -12.78 -3.03 -10.83
C GLU A 129 -12.18 -1.97 -11.76
N LEU A 130 -11.03 -1.38 -11.40
CA LEU A 130 -10.33 -0.37 -12.18
C LEU A 130 -9.90 -0.90 -13.55
N ALA A 131 -9.47 -2.16 -13.63
CA ALA A 131 -9.08 -2.79 -14.90
C ALA A 131 -10.28 -3.24 -15.74
N GLY A 132 -11.51 -3.22 -15.19
CA GLY A 132 -12.70 -3.68 -15.88
C GLY A 132 -12.78 -5.21 -16.04
N LEU A 133 -12.20 -5.98 -15.10
CA LEU A 133 -12.25 -7.44 -15.12
C LEU A 133 -13.60 -7.94 -14.61
N GLN A 134 -14.40 -8.54 -15.49
CA GLN A 134 -15.80 -8.88 -15.21
C GLN A 134 -16.06 -10.38 -15.03
N ALA A 135 -15.03 -11.21 -14.83
CA ALA A 135 -15.23 -12.63 -14.63
C ALA A 135 -16.11 -12.93 -13.41
N SER A 136 -16.90 -13.99 -13.50
CA SER A 136 -17.78 -14.49 -12.45
C SER A 136 -17.47 -15.94 -12.08
N GLY A 137 -18.08 -16.46 -11.02
CA GLY A 137 -17.92 -17.84 -10.59
C GLY A 137 -16.47 -18.24 -10.29
N SER A 138 -16.07 -19.42 -10.69
CA SER A 138 -14.73 -19.97 -10.47
C SER A 138 -13.63 -19.15 -11.17
N LYS A 139 -13.91 -18.56 -12.33
CA LYS A 139 -12.97 -17.71 -13.04
C LYS A 139 -12.66 -16.43 -12.24
N ARG A 140 -13.64 -15.83 -11.57
CA ARG A 140 -13.45 -14.70 -10.67
C ARG A 140 -12.48 -15.06 -9.54
N ILE A 141 -12.69 -16.22 -8.90
CA ILE A 141 -11.81 -16.69 -7.81
C ILE A 141 -10.38 -16.88 -8.34
N ALA A 142 -10.21 -17.49 -9.50
CA ALA A 142 -8.89 -17.65 -10.12
C ALA A 142 -8.22 -16.29 -10.44
N GLN A 143 -8.99 -15.32 -10.94
CA GLN A 143 -8.49 -13.94 -11.17
C GLN A 143 -8.03 -13.29 -9.86
N GLU A 144 -8.83 -13.36 -8.80
CA GLU A 144 -8.51 -12.74 -7.51
C GLU A 144 -7.27 -13.36 -6.88
N LEU A 145 -7.12 -14.68 -6.92
CA LEU A 145 -5.94 -15.38 -6.42
C LEU A 145 -4.69 -15.04 -7.24
N ALA A 146 -4.78 -15.10 -8.56
CA ALA A 146 -3.65 -14.79 -9.43
C ALA A 146 -3.22 -13.31 -9.32
N LEU A 147 -4.19 -12.39 -9.23
CA LEU A 147 -3.91 -10.97 -9.07
C LEU A 147 -3.34 -10.65 -7.67
N SER A 148 -3.81 -11.35 -6.63
CA SER A 148 -3.21 -11.26 -5.29
C SER A 148 -1.76 -11.73 -5.29
N ALA A 149 -1.46 -12.85 -5.94
CA ALA A 149 -0.09 -13.36 -6.09
C ALA A 149 0.79 -12.39 -6.89
N LEU A 150 0.28 -11.86 -8.01
CA LEU A 150 0.95 -10.87 -8.84
C LEU A 150 1.29 -9.62 -8.01
N PHE A 151 0.28 -9.00 -7.40
CA PHE A 151 0.42 -7.77 -6.61
C PHE A 151 1.42 -7.96 -5.46
N THR A 152 1.26 -9.04 -4.68
CA THR A 152 2.14 -9.33 -3.54
C THR A 152 3.58 -9.56 -3.99
N THR A 153 3.79 -10.33 -5.07
CA THR A 153 5.14 -10.61 -5.60
C THR A 153 5.83 -9.34 -6.09
N VAL A 154 5.09 -8.48 -6.80
CA VAL A 154 5.60 -7.19 -7.30
C VAL A 154 5.90 -6.26 -6.13
N PHE A 155 5.00 -6.15 -5.16
CA PHE A 155 5.17 -5.30 -3.97
C PHE A 155 6.37 -5.74 -3.12
N ILE A 156 6.49 -7.04 -2.80
CA ILE A 156 7.64 -7.55 -2.05
C ILE A 156 8.93 -7.26 -2.81
N GLY A 157 8.95 -7.51 -4.11
CA GLY A 157 10.13 -7.22 -4.92
C GLY A 157 10.47 -5.73 -4.98
N TRP A 158 9.46 -4.86 -4.97
CA TRP A 158 9.63 -3.43 -4.92
C TRP A 158 10.22 -2.95 -3.57
N LEU A 159 9.86 -3.54 -2.45
CA LEU A 159 10.41 -3.19 -1.13
C LEU A 159 11.94 -3.33 -1.04
N TYR A 160 12.55 -4.12 -1.92
CA TYR A 160 13.99 -4.36 -1.98
C TYR A 160 14.65 -3.81 -3.25
N ASP A 161 13.90 -3.10 -4.07
CA ASP A 161 14.43 -2.56 -5.32
C ASP A 161 15.27 -1.31 -5.05
N THR A 162 16.56 -1.43 -5.33
CA THR A 162 17.52 -0.33 -5.24
C THR A 162 17.95 0.18 -6.61
N SER A 163 17.30 -0.30 -7.69
CA SER A 163 17.64 0.14 -9.06
C SER A 163 17.16 1.58 -9.31
N PRO A 164 17.87 2.35 -10.15
CA PRO A 164 17.47 3.70 -10.50
C PRO A 164 16.02 3.71 -11.01
N GLU A 165 15.21 4.65 -10.51
CA GLU A 165 13.79 4.80 -10.87
C GLU A 165 12.98 3.51 -10.72
N GLN A 166 13.41 2.58 -9.89
CA GLN A 166 12.75 1.29 -9.64
C GLN A 166 12.52 0.46 -10.93
N THR A 167 13.46 0.55 -11.87
CA THR A 167 13.37 -0.12 -13.18
C THR A 167 13.23 -1.63 -13.06
N SER A 168 13.84 -2.26 -12.04
CA SER A 168 13.70 -3.71 -11.80
C SER A 168 12.27 -4.08 -11.39
N SER A 169 11.61 -3.28 -10.57
CA SER A 169 10.21 -3.47 -10.19
C SER A 169 9.27 -3.29 -11.36
N LEU A 170 9.51 -2.30 -12.21
CA LEU A 170 8.71 -2.10 -13.43
C LEU A 170 8.84 -3.27 -14.40
N LYS A 171 10.05 -3.81 -14.60
CA LYS A 171 10.26 -5.03 -15.42
C LYS A 171 9.52 -6.24 -14.82
N ARG A 172 9.58 -6.40 -13.49
CA ARG A 172 8.88 -7.47 -12.77
C ARG A 172 7.37 -7.34 -12.91
N LEU A 173 6.83 -6.12 -12.77
CA LEU A 173 5.41 -5.84 -12.96
C LEU A 173 4.94 -6.23 -14.36
N LYS A 174 5.67 -5.81 -15.42
CA LYS A 174 5.35 -6.17 -16.80
C LYS A 174 5.39 -7.67 -17.03
N ALA A 175 6.40 -8.37 -16.51
CA ALA A 175 6.49 -9.82 -16.63
C ALA A 175 5.33 -10.55 -15.91
N ALA A 176 4.95 -10.07 -14.73
CA ALA A 176 3.84 -10.62 -13.95
C ALA A 176 2.49 -10.41 -14.68
N ILE A 177 2.26 -9.24 -15.27
CA ILE A 177 1.07 -8.96 -16.08
C ILE A 177 1.05 -9.83 -17.33
N ALA A 178 2.18 -10.01 -18.01
CA ALA A 178 2.26 -10.90 -19.16
C ALA A 178 1.88 -12.35 -18.79
N THR A 179 2.32 -12.82 -17.63
CA THR A 179 1.91 -14.13 -17.08
C THR A 179 0.41 -14.19 -16.83
N PHE A 180 -0.17 -13.15 -16.25
CA PHE A 180 -1.62 -13.05 -15.98
C PHE A 180 -2.44 -13.09 -17.30
N ILE A 181 -1.95 -12.44 -18.37
CA ILE A 181 -2.53 -12.50 -19.70
C ILE A 181 -2.46 -13.92 -20.28
N ASN A 182 -1.29 -14.57 -20.20
CA ASN A 182 -1.06 -15.91 -20.74
C ASN A 182 -1.94 -16.98 -20.07
N LEU A 183 -2.30 -16.76 -18.79
CA LEU A 183 -3.26 -17.61 -18.07
C LEU A 183 -4.72 -17.36 -18.50
N GLY A 184 -4.99 -16.45 -19.44
CA GLY A 184 -6.34 -16.12 -19.90
C GLY A 184 -7.19 -15.36 -18.87
N LEU A 185 -6.54 -14.74 -17.87
CA LEU A 185 -7.20 -14.08 -16.74
C LEU A 185 -7.42 -12.57 -16.95
N CYS A 186 -6.95 -12.01 -18.05
CA CYS A 186 -7.07 -10.57 -18.35
C CYS A 186 -8.31 -10.23 -19.22
N ARG A 187 -9.40 -11.03 -19.06
CA ARG A 187 -10.65 -10.84 -19.83
C ARG A 187 -11.84 -10.83 -18.90
#